data_6f9b728ca5db77574ec7782bc3fab03b
#
_entry.id   6f9b728ca5db77574ec7782bc3fab03b
#
_cell.length_a   1.000
_cell.length_b   1.000
_cell.length_c   1.000
_cell.angle_alpha   90.00
_cell.angle_beta   90.00
_cell.angle_gamma   90.00
#
_symmetry.space_group_name_H-M   'P 1'
#
loop_
_entity.id
_entity.type
_entity.pdbx_description
1 polymer ?
#
loop_
_entity_poly.entity_id
_entity_poly.type
_entity_poly.pdbx_seq_one_letter_code
_entity_poly.pdbx_strand_id
1 'polypeptide(L)'
;MLLDLDLRADNPFETDRCGSCTRCLDACPTDAFVAPHVLDATRCISYQTIEQKGPIAETLREAIGEHLYGCDVCQDVCPWNVKFSRDVTEPTFEAREVIAGKDARTLAMEILAMSQGEFSVAFRKSPMKRAKLAGLQRNAAAVLASGD
;
A
#
# COMPACT_ATOMS: atom_id res chain seq x y z
N MET A 1 16.61 -7.43 -12.12
CA MET A 1 16.91 -7.11 -13.53
C MET A 1 18.25 -7.76 -13.84
N LEU A 2 18.37 -8.51 -14.93
CA LEU A 2 19.63 -9.06 -15.40
C LEU A 2 20.13 -8.18 -16.55
N LEU A 3 21.39 -7.76 -16.48
CA LEU A 3 22.02 -6.92 -17.48
C LEU A 3 23.27 -7.62 -18.01
N ASP A 4 23.52 -7.54 -19.30
CA ASP A 4 24.77 -7.95 -19.97
C ASP A 4 25.66 -6.71 -20.16
N LEU A 5 25.93 -6.04 -19.04
CA LEU A 5 26.79 -4.87 -18.96
C LEU A 5 27.70 -4.99 -17.74
N ASP A 6 28.99 -4.69 -17.94
CA ASP A 6 29.93 -4.56 -16.84
C ASP A 6 29.78 -3.15 -16.22
N LEU A 7 29.04 -3.10 -15.10
CA LEU A 7 28.77 -1.85 -14.38
C LEU A 7 29.61 -1.81 -13.09
N ARG A 8 30.33 -0.71 -12.92
CA ARG A 8 31.00 -0.46 -11.64
C ARG A 8 29.95 -0.28 -10.54
N ALA A 9 30.06 -1.05 -9.47
CA ALA A 9 29.20 -0.90 -8.30
C ALA A 9 29.43 0.46 -7.61
N ASP A 10 28.34 1.12 -7.22
CA ASP A 10 28.41 2.30 -6.36
C ASP A 10 28.81 1.91 -4.94
N ASN A 11 29.41 2.83 -4.21
CA ASN A 11 29.65 2.64 -2.79
C ASN A 11 28.34 2.73 -2.02
N PRO A 12 28.06 1.81 -1.10
CA PRO A 12 26.88 1.90 -0.26
C PRO A 12 26.92 3.15 0.64
N PHE A 13 25.74 3.67 0.99
CA PHE A 13 25.66 4.71 2.02
C PHE A 13 26.00 4.11 3.39
N GLU A 14 27.00 4.68 4.05
CA GLU A 14 27.45 4.23 5.38
C GLU A 14 26.71 4.93 6.52
N THR A 15 26.14 6.11 6.24
CA THR A 15 25.49 6.96 7.26
C THR A 15 24.01 6.61 7.40
N ASP A 16 23.58 6.26 8.61
CA ASP A 16 22.17 6.20 8.96
C ASP A 16 21.57 7.61 8.91
N ARG A 17 20.53 7.79 8.09
CA ARG A 17 19.82 9.06 7.93
C ARG A 17 18.58 9.17 8.82
N CYS A 18 18.15 8.10 9.46
CA CYS A 18 17.02 8.09 10.39
C CYS A 18 17.44 8.59 11.78
N GLY A 19 18.67 8.26 12.23
CA GLY A 19 19.15 8.63 13.56
C GLY A 19 18.22 8.15 14.66
N SER A 20 17.79 9.04 15.54
CA SER A 20 16.85 8.75 16.64
C SER A 20 15.37 8.92 16.28
N CYS A 21 15.03 9.13 15.01
CA CYS A 21 13.65 9.35 14.58
C CYS A 21 12.85 8.04 14.60
N THR A 22 11.69 8.05 15.25
CA THR A 22 10.77 6.89 15.39
C THR A 22 9.41 7.10 14.74
N ARG A 23 9.20 8.20 14.01
CA ARG A 23 7.86 8.58 13.50
C ARG A 23 7.13 7.48 12.73
N CYS A 24 7.83 6.73 11.88
CA CYS A 24 7.22 5.64 11.12
C CYS A 24 6.87 4.42 11.98
N LEU A 25 7.60 4.20 13.09
CA LEU A 25 7.29 3.17 14.07
C LEU A 25 6.03 3.54 14.84
N ASP A 26 5.99 4.77 15.34
CA ASP A 26 4.91 5.29 16.21
C ASP A 26 3.59 5.45 15.43
N ALA A 27 3.66 5.74 14.13
CA ALA A 27 2.48 5.96 13.28
C ALA A 27 1.92 4.68 12.65
N CYS A 28 2.61 3.53 12.74
CA CYS A 28 2.16 2.30 12.08
C CYS A 28 0.89 1.74 12.75
N PRO A 29 -0.26 1.68 12.05
CA PRO A 29 -1.52 1.27 12.67
C PRO A 29 -1.53 -0.18 13.19
N THR A 30 -0.62 -1.01 12.71
CA THR A 30 -0.52 -2.43 13.03
C THR A 30 0.74 -2.80 13.79
N ASP A 31 1.53 -1.80 14.22
CA ASP A 31 2.85 -2.01 14.84
C ASP A 31 3.72 -3.00 14.05
N ALA A 32 3.71 -2.87 12.73
CA ALA A 32 4.46 -3.76 11.85
C ALA A 32 5.99 -3.58 11.97
N PHE A 33 6.46 -2.42 12.44
CA PHE A 33 7.87 -2.21 12.77
C PHE A 33 8.16 -2.74 14.17
N VAL A 34 8.81 -3.87 14.25
CA VAL A 34 9.16 -4.53 15.53
C VAL A 34 10.42 -3.95 16.16
N ALA A 35 11.24 -3.25 15.39
CA ALA A 35 12.41 -2.47 15.83
C ALA A 35 12.79 -1.48 14.71
N PRO A 36 13.67 -0.49 14.97
CA PRO A 36 14.23 0.33 13.92
C PRO A 36 14.81 -0.51 12.77
N HIS A 37 14.40 -0.21 11.54
CA HIS A 37 14.77 -0.92 10.31
C HIS A 37 14.32 -2.39 10.22
N VAL A 38 13.48 -2.87 11.14
CA VAL A 38 12.97 -4.26 11.15
C VAL A 38 11.46 -4.26 11.00
N LEU A 39 10.99 -4.77 9.86
CA LEU A 39 9.56 -4.86 9.52
C LEU A 39 9.09 -6.32 9.59
N ASP A 40 8.05 -6.58 10.36
CA ASP A 40 7.24 -7.81 10.23
C ASP A 40 6.21 -7.59 9.11
N ALA A 41 6.53 -8.09 7.92
CA ALA A 41 5.66 -7.93 6.76
C ALA A 41 4.26 -8.55 6.98
N THR A 42 4.13 -9.58 7.81
CA THR A 42 2.85 -10.24 8.05
C THR A 42 1.85 -9.33 8.79
N ARG A 43 2.34 -8.29 9.46
CA ARG A 43 1.53 -7.26 10.13
C ARG A 43 1.30 -6.05 9.25
N CYS A 44 2.11 -5.85 8.19
CA CYS A 44 2.03 -4.67 7.33
C CYS A 44 0.74 -4.64 6.50
N ILE A 45 -0.02 -3.54 6.56
CA ILE A 45 -1.25 -3.36 5.78
C ILE A 45 -0.97 -3.50 4.27
N SER A 46 0.15 -2.97 3.79
CA SER A 46 0.54 -3.11 2.38
C SER A 46 0.67 -4.58 1.97
N TYR A 47 1.34 -5.40 2.78
CA TYR A 47 1.43 -6.84 2.54
C TYR A 47 0.06 -7.51 2.60
N GLN A 48 -0.74 -7.21 3.61
CA GLN A 48 -2.07 -7.80 3.80
C GLN A 48 -3.02 -7.50 2.64
N THR A 49 -2.96 -6.28 2.09
CA THR A 49 -3.88 -5.85 1.04
C THR A 49 -3.41 -6.17 -0.38
N ILE A 50 -2.11 -6.41 -0.59
CA ILE A 50 -1.52 -6.65 -1.92
C ILE A 50 -1.09 -8.11 -2.10
N GLU A 51 -0.32 -8.64 -1.16
CA GLU A 51 0.40 -9.91 -1.32
C GLU A 51 -0.30 -11.09 -0.67
N GLN A 52 -0.94 -10.88 0.47
CA GLN A 52 -1.64 -11.93 1.21
C GLN A 52 -2.80 -12.50 0.39
N LYS A 53 -2.83 -13.82 0.23
CA LYS A 53 -3.85 -14.53 -0.56
C LYS A 53 -4.98 -15.14 0.29
N GLY A 54 -4.73 -15.34 1.57
CA GLY A 54 -5.72 -15.85 2.52
C GLY A 54 -6.58 -14.74 3.14
N PRO A 55 -7.43 -15.07 4.11
CA PRO A 55 -8.18 -14.08 4.87
C PRO A 55 -7.23 -13.14 5.62
N ILE A 56 -7.66 -11.90 5.80
CA ILE A 56 -6.98 -10.97 6.70
C ILE A 56 -7.24 -11.42 8.14
N ALA A 57 -6.18 -11.47 8.94
CA ALA A 57 -6.29 -11.84 10.34
C ALA A 57 -7.27 -10.90 11.05
N GLU A 58 -8.15 -11.45 11.89
CA GLU A 58 -9.18 -10.70 12.59
C GLU A 58 -8.59 -9.56 13.43
N THR A 59 -7.46 -9.80 14.08
CA THR A 59 -6.71 -8.82 14.87
C THR A 59 -6.18 -7.61 14.07
N LEU A 60 -6.11 -7.72 12.75
CA LEU A 60 -5.64 -6.64 11.89
C LEU A 60 -6.78 -5.92 11.15
N ARG A 61 -8.01 -6.44 11.15
CA ARG A 61 -9.10 -5.90 10.34
C ARG A 61 -9.46 -4.47 10.72
N GLU A 62 -9.53 -4.18 12.00
CA GLU A 62 -9.82 -2.83 12.49
C GLU A 62 -8.72 -1.84 12.07
N ALA A 63 -7.46 -2.23 12.23
CA ALA A 63 -6.32 -1.39 11.89
C ALA A 63 -6.14 -1.16 10.38
N ILE A 64 -6.75 -1.98 9.52
CA ILE A 64 -6.78 -1.74 8.08
C ILE A 64 -7.54 -0.45 7.75
N GLY A 65 -8.59 -0.12 8.52
CA GLY A 65 -9.36 1.11 8.31
C GLY A 65 -9.81 1.26 6.86
N GLU A 66 -9.46 2.36 6.22
CA GLU A 66 -9.84 2.70 4.85
C GLU A 66 -8.86 2.20 3.76
N HIS A 67 -7.87 1.37 4.12
CA HIS A 67 -6.83 0.93 3.19
C HIS A 67 -7.28 -0.24 2.30
N LEU A 68 -7.87 0.07 1.15
CA LEU A 68 -8.28 -0.93 0.15
C LEU A 68 -7.09 -1.61 -0.55
N TYR A 69 -6.01 -0.88 -0.77
CA TYR A 69 -4.84 -1.37 -1.50
C TYR A 69 -3.60 -0.55 -1.13
N GLY A 70 -2.66 -1.15 -0.43
CA GLY A 70 -1.46 -0.48 0.05
C GLY A 70 -1.70 0.35 1.31
N CYS A 71 -0.61 0.86 1.87
CA CYS A 71 -0.59 1.77 3.01
C CYS A 71 0.72 2.53 2.99
N ASP A 72 0.66 3.85 3.00
CA ASP A 72 1.83 4.73 2.95
C ASP A 72 2.01 5.57 4.23
N VAL A 73 1.30 5.25 5.33
CA VAL A 73 1.37 5.99 6.60
C VAL A 73 2.83 6.20 7.05
N CYS A 74 3.66 5.18 6.98
CA CYS A 74 5.08 5.29 7.35
C CYS A 74 5.88 6.21 6.41
N GLN A 75 5.47 6.35 5.15
CA GLN A 75 6.08 7.25 4.17
C GLN A 75 5.59 8.69 4.39
N ASP A 76 4.30 8.87 4.70
CA ASP A 76 3.69 10.19 4.90
C ASP A 76 4.26 10.92 6.11
N VAL A 77 4.55 10.19 7.20
CA VAL A 77 5.13 10.78 8.41
C VAL A 77 6.65 10.96 8.35
N CYS A 78 7.30 10.41 7.32
CA CYS A 78 8.75 10.47 7.20
C CYS A 78 9.24 11.90 6.93
N PRO A 79 10.10 12.49 7.80
CA PRO A 79 10.59 13.86 7.61
C PRO A 79 11.31 14.07 6.29
N TRP A 80 11.96 13.03 5.76
CA TRP A 80 12.64 13.09 4.48
C TRP A 80 11.64 13.18 3.33
N ASN A 81 10.57 12.40 3.34
CA ASN A 81 9.54 12.47 2.33
C ASN A 81 8.81 13.82 2.40
N VAL A 82 8.39 14.26 3.58
CA VAL A 82 7.74 15.56 3.77
C VAL A 82 8.60 16.70 3.22
N LYS A 83 9.93 16.65 3.45
CA LYS A 83 10.85 17.71 3.01
C LYS A 83 11.13 17.68 1.51
N PHE A 84 11.20 16.50 0.91
CA PHE A 84 11.70 16.32 -0.46
C PHE A 84 10.65 15.83 -1.45
N SER A 85 9.40 15.59 -0.99
CA SER A 85 8.30 15.28 -1.90
C SER A 85 8.09 16.39 -2.92
N ARG A 86 7.69 16.00 -4.11
CA ARG A 86 7.33 16.90 -5.20
C ARG A 86 6.07 16.38 -5.86
N ASP A 87 5.27 17.30 -6.40
CA ASP A 87 4.09 16.93 -7.16
C ASP A 87 4.46 16.04 -8.34
N VAL A 88 3.63 15.04 -8.57
CA VAL A 88 3.78 14.16 -9.72
C VAL A 88 3.33 14.92 -10.97
N THR A 89 4.23 15.01 -11.95
CA THR A 89 3.97 15.68 -13.23
C THR A 89 3.74 14.70 -14.38
N GLU A 90 3.95 13.40 -14.15
CA GLU A 90 3.79 12.35 -15.16
C GLU A 90 2.31 11.90 -15.23
N PRO A 91 1.59 12.14 -16.35
CA PRO A 91 0.17 11.85 -16.45
C PRO A 91 -0.21 10.37 -16.26
N THR A 92 0.73 9.45 -16.49
CA THR A 92 0.48 8.02 -16.28
C THR A 92 0.26 7.63 -14.82
N PHE A 93 0.63 8.50 -13.88
CA PHE A 93 0.40 8.31 -12.43
C PHE A 93 -0.87 8.99 -11.92
N GLU A 94 -1.62 9.66 -12.77
CA GLU A 94 -2.92 10.21 -12.38
C GLU A 94 -3.88 9.11 -11.93
N ALA A 95 -4.75 9.47 -10.97
CA ALA A 95 -5.76 8.55 -10.46
C ALA A 95 -6.71 8.12 -11.58
N ARG A 96 -6.94 6.83 -11.71
CA ARG A 96 -7.85 6.27 -12.71
C ARG A 96 -9.29 6.67 -12.39
N GLU A 97 -10.12 6.83 -13.43
CA GLU A 97 -11.55 7.15 -13.29
C GLU A 97 -12.28 6.24 -12.29
N VAL A 98 -11.94 4.94 -12.28
CA VAL A 98 -12.55 3.98 -11.36
C VAL A 98 -12.24 4.28 -9.88
N ILE A 99 -11.22 5.09 -9.58
CA ILE A 99 -10.79 5.43 -8.21
C ILE A 99 -11.00 6.93 -7.93
N ALA A 100 -10.78 7.77 -8.95
CA ALA A 100 -10.71 9.21 -8.78
C ALA A 100 -11.96 9.80 -8.10
N GLY A 101 -11.74 10.62 -7.07
CA GLY A 101 -12.80 11.35 -6.38
C GLY A 101 -13.74 10.51 -5.51
N LYS A 102 -13.44 9.25 -5.27
CA LYS A 102 -14.25 8.35 -4.43
C LYS A 102 -13.63 8.18 -3.05
N ASP A 103 -14.47 8.19 -2.03
CA ASP A 103 -14.10 7.76 -0.69
C ASP A 103 -13.93 6.23 -0.63
N ALA A 104 -13.27 5.75 0.42
CA ALA A 104 -12.92 4.34 0.57
C ALA A 104 -14.16 3.42 0.64
N ARG A 105 -15.25 3.85 1.30
CA ARG A 105 -16.48 3.05 1.45
C ARG A 105 -17.22 2.92 0.12
N THR A 106 -17.37 4.02 -0.62
CA THR A 106 -17.96 4.03 -1.96
C THR A 106 -17.18 3.12 -2.90
N LEU A 107 -15.85 3.25 -2.91
CA LEU A 107 -14.99 2.40 -3.73
C LEU A 107 -15.06 0.92 -3.31
N ALA A 108 -15.15 0.64 -2.01
CA ALA A 108 -15.29 -0.72 -1.50
C ALA A 108 -16.60 -1.37 -1.97
N MET A 109 -17.71 -0.66 -1.92
CA MET A 109 -19.01 -1.15 -2.42
C MET A 109 -18.96 -1.46 -3.92
N GLU A 110 -18.37 -0.58 -4.71
CA GLU A 110 -18.22 -0.78 -6.16
C GLU A 110 -17.33 -2.00 -6.49
N ILE A 111 -16.22 -2.16 -5.75
CA ILE A 111 -15.31 -3.31 -5.93
C ILE A 111 -16.01 -4.63 -5.57
N LEU A 112 -16.83 -4.66 -4.52
CA LEU A 112 -17.59 -5.85 -4.15
C LEU A 112 -18.58 -6.26 -5.24
N ALA A 113 -19.22 -5.29 -5.90
CA ALA A 113 -20.17 -5.53 -6.98
C ALA A 113 -19.50 -5.85 -8.33
N MET A 114 -18.21 -5.59 -8.46
CA MET A 114 -17.48 -5.65 -9.72
C MET A 114 -17.34 -7.09 -10.22
N SER A 115 -17.65 -7.31 -11.49
CA SER A 115 -17.37 -8.55 -12.20
C SER A 115 -15.89 -8.67 -12.62
N GLN A 116 -15.45 -9.88 -12.94
CA GLN A 116 -14.09 -10.12 -13.44
C GLN A 116 -13.81 -9.37 -14.76
N GLY A 117 -14.82 -9.20 -15.60
CA GLY A 117 -14.69 -8.45 -16.85
C GLY A 117 -14.45 -6.96 -16.59
N GLU A 118 -15.28 -6.34 -15.76
CA GLU A 118 -15.14 -4.94 -15.36
C GLU A 118 -13.81 -4.69 -14.68
N PHE A 119 -13.39 -5.55 -13.73
CA PHE A 119 -12.06 -5.48 -13.11
C PHE A 119 -10.94 -5.52 -14.15
N SER A 120 -11.04 -6.40 -15.14
CA SER A 120 -9.98 -6.57 -16.15
C SER A 120 -9.82 -5.31 -17.02
N VAL A 121 -10.91 -4.61 -17.28
CA VAL A 121 -10.94 -3.34 -18.03
C VAL A 121 -10.45 -2.19 -17.14
N ALA A 122 -11.09 -1.98 -16.00
CA ALA A 122 -10.83 -0.85 -15.09
C ALA A 122 -9.37 -0.80 -14.62
N PHE A 123 -8.79 -1.95 -14.30
CA PHE A 123 -7.40 -2.04 -13.81
C PHE A 123 -6.40 -2.54 -14.86
N ARG A 124 -6.71 -2.40 -16.15
CA ARG A 124 -5.77 -2.77 -17.22
C ARG A 124 -4.44 -2.01 -17.07
N LYS A 125 -3.31 -2.75 -17.08
CA LYS A 125 -1.95 -2.22 -16.87
C LYS A 125 -1.76 -1.50 -15.52
N SER A 126 -2.61 -1.76 -14.53
CA SER A 126 -2.45 -1.24 -13.17
C SER A 126 -1.77 -2.27 -12.26
N PRO A 127 -0.91 -1.83 -11.32
CA PRO A 127 -0.34 -2.69 -10.30
C PRO A 127 -1.41 -3.30 -9.37
N MET A 128 -2.58 -2.70 -9.25
CA MET A 128 -3.71 -3.23 -8.46
C MET A 128 -4.17 -4.62 -8.93
N LYS A 129 -3.87 -5.00 -10.17
CA LYS A 129 -4.10 -6.38 -10.64
C LYS A 129 -3.33 -7.45 -9.87
N ARG A 130 -2.30 -7.07 -9.12
CA ARG A 130 -1.51 -7.98 -8.30
C ARG A 130 -2.35 -8.66 -7.21
N ALA A 131 -3.24 -7.91 -6.58
CA ALA A 131 -4.19 -8.43 -5.58
C ALA A 131 -5.26 -9.35 -6.18
N LYS A 132 -5.50 -9.28 -7.51
CA LYS A 132 -6.63 -9.89 -8.21
C LYS A 132 -7.98 -9.36 -7.70
N LEU A 133 -9.08 -9.65 -8.40
CA LEU A 133 -10.41 -9.22 -7.99
C LEU A 133 -10.79 -9.77 -6.61
N ALA A 134 -10.58 -11.06 -6.38
CA ALA A 134 -10.90 -11.70 -5.10
C ALA A 134 -10.15 -11.08 -3.90
N GLY A 135 -8.89 -10.65 -4.10
CA GLY A 135 -8.13 -9.94 -3.08
C GLY A 135 -8.68 -8.55 -2.81
N LEU A 136 -9.02 -7.78 -3.85
CA LEU A 136 -9.66 -6.47 -3.68
C LEU A 136 -11.04 -6.57 -3.04
N GLN A 137 -11.85 -7.57 -3.39
CA GLN A 137 -13.16 -7.81 -2.77
C GLN A 137 -13.01 -8.19 -1.29
N ARG A 138 -12.02 -9.02 -0.95
CA ARG A 138 -11.68 -9.32 0.45
C ARG A 138 -11.31 -8.05 1.22
N ASN A 139 -10.46 -7.19 0.64
CA ASN A 139 -10.05 -5.93 1.26
C ASN A 139 -11.25 -4.98 1.42
N ALA A 140 -12.09 -4.89 0.39
CA ALA A 140 -13.31 -4.09 0.41
C ALA A 140 -14.26 -4.52 1.53
N ALA A 141 -14.43 -5.82 1.74
CA ALA A 141 -15.22 -6.35 2.86
C ALA A 141 -14.61 -5.95 4.23
N ALA A 142 -13.27 -5.95 4.36
CA ALA A 142 -12.60 -5.50 5.59
C ALA A 142 -12.83 -4.00 5.84
N VAL A 143 -12.68 -3.14 4.82
CA VAL A 143 -12.94 -1.70 4.91
C VAL A 143 -14.38 -1.40 5.34
N LEU A 144 -15.36 -2.11 4.82
CA LEU A 144 -16.76 -1.90 5.19
C LEU A 144 -17.06 -2.36 6.62
N ALA A 145 -16.35 -3.37 7.10
CA ALA A 145 -16.51 -3.86 8.47
C ALA A 145 -15.77 -3.02 9.53
N SER A 146 -14.78 -2.21 9.16
CA SER A 146 -14.01 -1.35 10.09
C SER A 146 -14.72 -0.05 10.47
N GLY A 147 -15.88 0.25 9.95
CA GLY A 147 -16.56 1.54 10.10
C GLY A 147 -17.87 1.51 10.90
N ASP A 148 -18.10 0.44 11.66
CA ASP A 148 -19.25 0.32 12.59
C ASP A 148 -18.74 0.55 14.04
#